data_225cd2815cf3b9e18ce32ff26095ffdd
#
_entry.id   225cd2815cf3b9e18ce32ff26095ffdd
#
_cell.length_a   1.000
_cell.length_b   1.000
_cell.length_c   1.000
_cell.angle_alpha   90.00
_cell.angle_beta   90.00
_cell.angle_gamma   90.00
#
_symmetry.space_group_name_H-M   'P 1'
#
loop_
_entity.id
_entity.type
_entity.pdbx_description
1 polymer ?
#
loop_
_entity_poly.entity_id
_entity_poly.type
_entity_poly.pdbx_seq_one_letter_code
_entity_poly.pdbx_strand_id
1 'polypeptide(L)'
;REFAATLAKPTFAEAAPDAIRFTEDKDVYLWRAMDRAHKDRYGVAFTPSNQKNIGSCVAHALAHCFYASESVSYVMGERDEPPLLAHQGACYGGSRVEARGKDGSGRSPVGGYSDGSTGYHAAKWARDWGVIYKKKYPSRDCTVSNPTIEREMGAFGCGGEDDNGRLDAEAKQTPCEYIAKVTTWEELKAAIASGHPVLLASSQGFS
;
A
#
# COMPACT_ATOMS: atom_id res chain seq x y z
N ARG A 1 -12.22 -8.08 -16.24
CA ARG A 1 -11.88 -9.49 -15.94
C ARG A 1 -10.48 -9.90 -16.41
N GLU A 2 -9.89 -9.23 -17.40
CA GLU A 2 -8.54 -9.58 -17.91
C GLU A 2 -7.39 -9.12 -17.00
N PHE A 3 -7.55 -8.06 -16.20
CA PHE A 3 -6.47 -7.51 -15.37
C PHE A 3 -6.00 -8.40 -14.22
N ALA A 4 -6.82 -9.32 -13.74
CA ALA A 4 -6.42 -10.22 -12.66
C ALA A 4 -5.56 -11.41 -13.14
N ALA A 5 -5.62 -11.72 -14.46
CA ALA A 5 -4.92 -12.87 -15.03
C ALA A 5 -3.42 -12.61 -15.31
N THR A 6 -3.00 -11.35 -15.37
CA THR A 6 -1.64 -10.96 -15.78
C THR A 6 -0.64 -10.83 -14.63
N LEU A 7 -1.06 -10.95 -13.37
CA LEU A 7 -0.13 -11.13 -12.27
C LEU A 7 0.25 -12.62 -12.21
N ALA A 8 1.35 -12.98 -12.83
CA ALA A 8 2.07 -14.22 -12.52
C ALA A 8 2.59 -14.13 -11.08
N LYS A 9 1.71 -14.33 -10.10
CA LYS A 9 2.01 -14.26 -8.67
C LYS A 9 1.52 -15.52 -8.02
N PRO A 10 2.27 -16.06 -7.05
CA PRO A 10 1.75 -17.14 -6.25
C PRO A 10 0.43 -16.70 -5.59
N THR A 11 -0.50 -17.62 -5.48
CA THR A 11 -1.64 -17.45 -4.58
C THR A 11 -1.13 -17.41 -3.14
N PHE A 12 -1.93 -16.91 -2.22
CA PHE A 12 -1.55 -16.92 -0.80
C PHE A 12 -1.28 -18.36 -0.32
N ALA A 13 -2.05 -19.33 -0.81
CA ALA A 13 -1.86 -20.75 -0.50
C ALA A 13 -0.50 -21.29 -0.96
N GLU A 14 -0.05 -20.88 -2.13
CA GLU A 14 1.28 -21.28 -2.66
C GLU A 14 2.42 -20.60 -1.91
N ALA A 15 2.18 -19.40 -1.49
CA ALA A 15 3.14 -18.52 -0.88
C ALA A 15 3.34 -18.76 0.62
N ALA A 16 2.28 -19.12 1.32
CA ALA A 16 2.27 -19.38 2.75
C ALA A 16 1.42 -20.63 3.06
N PRO A 17 1.85 -21.82 2.59
CA PRO A 17 1.06 -23.04 2.70
C PRO A 17 0.75 -23.43 4.15
N ASP A 18 1.63 -23.07 5.07
CA ASP A 18 1.45 -23.37 6.50
C ASP A 18 0.42 -22.44 7.17
N ALA A 19 0.21 -21.24 6.66
CA ALA A 19 -0.76 -20.31 7.22
C ALA A 19 -2.21 -20.80 7.11
N ILE A 20 -2.53 -21.56 6.07
CA ILE A 20 -3.87 -22.14 5.86
C ILE A 20 -4.24 -23.15 6.96
N ARG A 21 -3.25 -23.77 7.62
CA ARG A 21 -3.47 -24.74 8.68
C ARG A 21 -3.89 -24.12 10.02
N PHE A 22 -3.74 -22.83 10.17
CA PHE A 22 -4.01 -22.11 11.43
C PHE A 22 -5.37 -21.41 11.50
N THR A 23 -6.30 -21.70 10.59
CA THR A 23 -7.67 -21.18 10.64
C THR A 23 -8.47 -21.85 11.75
N GLU A 24 -8.15 -21.55 13.01
CA GLU A 24 -9.10 -21.70 14.09
C GLU A 24 -10.11 -20.55 14.01
N ASP A 25 -11.38 -20.82 14.38
CA ASP A 25 -12.45 -19.82 14.48
C ASP A 25 -12.16 -18.80 15.59
N LYS A 26 -11.19 -17.92 15.34
CA LYS A 26 -10.84 -16.80 16.24
C LYS A 26 -11.01 -15.48 15.49
N ASP A 27 -11.64 -14.55 16.16
CA ASP A 27 -11.69 -13.17 15.70
C ASP A 27 -10.29 -12.57 15.72
N VAL A 28 -9.80 -12.15 14.55
CA VAL A 28 -8.50 -11.47 14.40
C VAL A 28 -8.73 -10.02 14.06
N TYR A 29 -8.22 -9.12 14.89
CA TYR A 29 -8.39 -7.69 14.75
C TYR A 29 -7.04 -7.00 14.48
N LEU A 30 -6.60 -6.96 13.22
CA LEU A 30 -5.32 -6.34 12.83
C LEU A 30 -5.26 -4.85 13.22
N TRP A 31 -6.39 -4.17 13.25
CA TRP A 31 -6.46 -2.77 13.66
C TRP A 31 -5.97 -2.52 15.10
N ARG A 32 -6.06 -3.52 15.98
CA ARG A 32 -5.53 -3.42 17.35
C ARG A 32 -4.01 -3.32 17.37
N ALA A 33 -3.34 -4.03 16.45
CA ALA A 33 -1.90 -3.90 16.28
C ALA A 33 -1.54 -2.51 15.75
N MET A 34 -2.30 -2.00 14.77
CA MET A 34 -2.12 -0.63 14.25
C MET A 34 -2.31 0.42 15.34
N ASP A 35 -3.35 0.28 16.16
CA ASP A 35 -3.65 1.21 17.26
C ASP A 35 -2.54 1.20 18.32
N ARG A 36 -2.06 0.02 18.70
CA ARG A 36 -0.94 -0.15 19.63
C ARG A 36 0.33 0.50 19.09
N ALA A 37 0.75 0.16 17.87
CA ALA A 37 1.95 0.71 17.24
C ALA A 37 1.85 2.24 17.09
N HIS A 38 0.66 2.75 16.77
CA HIS A 38 0.42 4.19 16.61
C HIS A 38 0.53 4.94 17.94
N LYS A 39 -0.03 4.38 19.00
CA LYS A 39 0.11 4.93 20.36
C LYS A 39 1.56 4.95 20.82
N ASP A 40 2.28 3.86 20.60
CA ASP A 40 3.67 3.76 21.01
C ASP A 40 4.57 4.74 20.25
N ARG A 41 4.26 5.06 18.98
CA ARG A 41 5.03 6.00 18.17
C ARG A 41 4.62 7.46 18.30
N TYR A 42 3.31 7.72 18.31
CA TYR A 42 2.75 9.09 18.20
C TYR A 42 1.98 9.55 19.44
N GLY A 43 1.80 8.69 20.44
CA GLY A 43 1.06 9.00 21.67
C GLY A 43 -0.47 9.06 21.51
N VAL A 44 -1.01 8.77 20.34
CA VAL A 44 -2.45 8.86 20.03
C VAL A 44 -2.94 7.60 19.33
N ALA A 45 -4.25 7.35 19.41
CA ALA A 45 -4.89 6.24 18.72
C ALA A 45 -4.79 6.39 17.19
N PHE A 46 -4.71 5.27 16.49
CA PHE A 46 -4.73 5.25 15.04
C PHE A 46 -6.06 5.78 14.51
N THR A 47 -5.97 6.70 13.56
CA THR A 47 -7.14 7.21 12.83
C THR A 47 -6.94 6.95 11.34
N PRO A 48 -7.89 6.28 10.67
CA PRO A 48 -7.82 6.07 9.24
C PRO A 48 -7.69 7.38 8.47
N SER A 49 -6.85 7.38 7.45
CA SER A 49 -6.66 8.55 6.59
C SER A 49 -7.89 8.82 5.73
N ASN A 50 -8.13 10.07 5.41
CA ASN A 50 -9.25 10.51 4.59
C ASN A 50 -8.73 11.09 3.27
N GLN A 51 -9.05 10.42 2.15
CA GLN A 51 -8.65 10.83 0.80
C GLN A 51 -9.37 12.09 0.29
N LYS A 52 -10.43 12.55 1.00
CA LYS A 52 -11.26 13.67 0.56
C LYS A 52 -11.87 13.38 -0.84
N ASN A 53 -11.68 14.32 -1.77
CA ASN A 53 -12.21 14.28 -3.14
C ASN A 53 -11.16 13.84 -4.18
N ILE A 54 -10.16 13.07 -3.77
CA ILE A 54 -9.17 12.49 -4.68
C ILE A 54 -9.47 11.00 -4.86
N GLY A 55 -9.36 10.47 -6.08
CA GLY A 55 -9.52 9.04 -6.38
C GLY A 55 -8.36 8.17 -5.90
N SER A 56 -7.78 8.48 -4.75
CA SER A 56 -6.62 7.81 -4.17
C SER A 56 -6.96 6.64 -3.23
N CYS A 57 -8.22 6.14 -3.26
CA CYS A 57 -8.68 5.09 -2.34
C CYS A 57 -7.76 3.86 -2.31
N VAL A 58 -7.29 3.40 -3.46
CA VAL A 58 -6.38 2.25 -3.57
C VAL A 58 -5.04 2.55 -2.89
N ALA A 59 -4.53 3.78 -3.03
CA ALA A 59 -3.27 4.19 -2.41
C ALA A 59 -3.40 4.28 -0.88
N HIS A 60 -4.52 4.79 -0.38
CA HIS A 60 -4.82 4.79 1.06
C HIS A 60 -4.94 3.37 1.60
N ALA A 61 -5.64 2.48 0.89
CA ALA A 61 -5.76 1.08 1.28
C ALA A 61 -4.40 0.38 1.29
N LEU A 62 -3.56 0.59 0.27
CA LEU A 62 -2.20 0.05 0.21
C LEU A 62 -1.34 0.55 1.39
N ALA A 63 -1.36 1.87 1.65
CA ALA A 63 -0.61 2.46 2.76
C ALA A 63 -1.05 1.89 4.12
N HIS A 64 -2.33 1.64 4.31
CA HIS A 64 -2.84 0.99 5.52
C HIS A 64 -2.46 -0.49 5.58
N CYS A 65 -2.41 -1.21 4.46
CA CYS A 65 -1.92 -2.59 4.43
C CYS A 65 -0.46 -2.68 4.90
N PHE A 66 0.43 -1.81 4.42
CA PHE A 66 1.81 -1.78 4.92
C PHE A 66 1.85 -1.48 6.42
N TYR A 67 1.12 -0.46 6.85
CA TYR A 67 1.10 -0.10 8.25
C TYR A 67 0.56 -1.22 9.14
N ALA A 68 -0.48 -1.92 8.71
CA ALA A 68 -1.04 -3.05 9.44
C ALA A 68 -0.05 -4.22 9.53
N SER A 69 0.59 -4.60 8.41
CA SER A 69 1.57 -5.68 8.38
C SER A 69 2.75 -5.40 9.31
N GLU A 70 3.34 -4.22 9.20
CA GLU A 70 4.47 -3.83 10.04
C GLU A 70 4.09 -3.63 11.51
N SER A 71 2.84 -3.21 11.78
CA SER A 71 2.32 -3.11 13.15
C SER A 71 2.15 -4.48 13.80
N VAL A 72 1.75 -5.50 13.02
CA VAL A 72 1.70 -6.89 13.51
C VAL A 72 3.10 -7.36 13.86
N SER A 73 4.07 -7.21 12.96
CA SER A 73 5.47 -7.58 13.23
C SER A 73 6.04 -6.85 14.46
N TYR A 74 5.68 -5.57 14.66
CA TYR A 74 6.07 -4.83 15.85
C TYR A 74 5.46 -5.43 17.13
N VAL A 75 4.17 -5.71 17.14
CA VAL A 75 3.46 -6.26 18.29
C VAL A 75 3.93 -7.69 18.61
N MET A 76 4.32 -8.45 17.60
CA MET A 76 4.88 -9.79 17.72
C MET A 76 6.35 -9.80 18.18
N GLY A 77 7.00 -8.64 18.27
CA GLY A 77 8.40 -8.51 18.67
C GLY A 77 9.41 -8.86 17.58
N GLU A 78 8.99 -8.88 16.33
CA GLU A 78 9.84 -9.13 15.15
C GLU A 78 10.55 -7.86 14.68
N ARG A 79 10.14 -6.71 15.18
CA ARG A 79 10.81 -5.43 14.97
C ARG A 79 10.81 -4.58 16.24
N ASP A 80 11.90 -3.87 16.48
CA ASP A 80 12.12 -3.13 17.72
C ASP A 80 11.37 -1.79 17.78
N GLU A 81 11.13 -1.16 16.62
CA GLU A 81 10.50 0.16 16.55
C GLU A 81 9.09 0.11 15.93
N PRO A 82 8.15 0.91 16.46
CA PRO A 82 6.85 1.04 15.82
C PRO A 82 6.99 1.59 14.40
N PRO A 83 6.19 1.08 13.43
CA PRO A 83 6.32 1.46 12.03
C PRO A 83 5.96 2.91 11.74
N LEU A 84 6.48 3.42 10.64
CA LEU A 84 6.01 4.66 10.01
C LEU A 84 4.82 4.38 9.10
N LEU A 85 3.92 5.35 8.98
CA LEU A 85 2.88 5.30 7.96
C LEU A 85 3.48 5.41 6.56
N ALA A 86 3.03 4.60 5.61
CA ALA A 86 3.38 4.81 4.21
C ALA A 86 2.73 6.10 3.67
N HIS A 87 3.42 6.76 2.73
CA HIS A 87 3.00 8.04 2.18
C HIS A 87 1.96 7.85 1.07
N GLN A 88 0.71 8.25 1.32
CA GLN A 88 -0.41 8.00 0.40
C GLN A 88 -0.20 8.63 -0.98
N GLY A 89 0.32 9.86 -1.04
CA GLY A 89 0.62 10.52 -2.31
C GLY A 89 1.65 9.74 -3.14
N ALA A 90 2.73 9.23 -2.52
CA ALA A 90 3.71 8.41 -3.21
C ALA A 90 3.11 7.08 -3.70
N CYS A 91 2.30 6.42 -2.88
CA CYS A 91 1.54 5.22 -3.30
C CYS A 91 0.62 5.53 -4.49
N TYR A 92 -0.02 6.71 -4.48
CA TYR A 92 -0.92 7.13 -5.55
C TYR A 92 -0.16 7.41 -6.84
N GLY A 93 0.89 8.23 -6.78
CA GLY A 93 1.77 8.52 -7.91
C GLY A 93 2.37 7.25 -8.48
N GLY A 94 3.04 6.47 -7.64
CA GLY A 94 3.68 5.22 -8.03
C GLY A 94 2.76 4.22 -8.73
N SER A 95 1.54 4.09 -8.23
CA SER A 95 0.55 3.20 -8.85
C SER A 95 0.04 3.71 -10.20
N ARG A 96 -0.01 5.03 -10.42
CA ARG A 96 -0.55 5.65 -11.63
C ARG A 96 0.49 5.87 -12.73
N VAL A 97 1.70 6.24 -12.35
CA VAL A 97 2.75 6.63 -13.28
C VAL A 97 3.76 5.49 -13.44
N GLU A 98 4.49 5.16 -12.42
CA GLU A 98 5.58 4.18 -12.49
C GLU A 98 5.07 2.78 -12.84
N ALA A 99 4.07 2.28 -12.13
CA ALA A 99 3.57 0.92 -12.31
C ALA A 99 2.75 0.72 -13.59
N ARG A 100 2.04 1.77 -14.01
CA ARG A 100 1.20 1.72 -15.22
C ARG A 100 1.98 2.04 -16.48
N GLY A 101 3.16 2.62 -16.35
CA GLY A 101 4.01 3.10 -17.44
C GLY A 101 3.75 4.57 -17.75
N LYS A 102 4.81 5.29 -18.05
CA LYS A 102 4.74 6.67 -18.56
C LYS A 102 4.34 6.61 -20.04
N ASP A 103 3.40 7.45 -20.46
CA ASP A 103 3.35 7.82 -21.85
C ASP A 103 4.62 8.63 -22.17
N GLY A 104 4.94 8.81 -23.45
CA GLY A 104 6.14 9.54 -23.89
C GLY A 104 6.20 11.01 -23.42
N SER A 105 5.18 11.53 -22.74
CA SER A 105 5.11 12.88 -22.20
C SER A 105 5.56 12.96 -20.73
N GLY A 106 5.81 11.80 -20.08
CA GLY A 106 6.14 11.73 -18.66
C GLY A 106 4.93 11.90 -17.75
N ARG A 107 3.73 12.13 -18.30
CA ARG A 107 2.47 12.20 -17.56
C ARG A 107 1.83 10.82 -17.43
N SER A 108 1.03 10.63 -16.41
CA SER A 108 0.24 9.41 -16.28
C SER A 108 -0.60 9.20 -17.56
N PRO A 109 -0.55 8.01 -18.20
CA PRO A 109 -1.42 7.69 -19.33
C PRO A 109 -2.91 7.70 -18.98
N VAL A 110 -3.24 7.83 -17.70
CA VAL A 110 -4.62 8.06 -17.23
C VAL A 110 -5.06 9.50 -17.49
N GLY A 111 -4.28 10.25 -18.22
CA GLY A 111 -4.55 11.58 -18.76
C GLY A 111 -5.39 12.49 -17.86
N GLY A 112 -4.90 13.59 -17.49
CA GLY A 112 -5.42 14.75 -16.78
C GLY A 112 -6.86 14.85 -16.24
N TYR A 113 -7.76 13.95 -16.55
CA TYR A 113 -9.18 14.00 -16.19
C TYR A 113 -9.74 12.74 -15.55
N SER A 114 -9.05 11.59 -15.59
CA SER A 114 -9.50 10.39 -14.90
C SER A 114 -8.73 10.24 -13.58
N ASP A 115 -9.44 10.40 -12.50
CA ASP A 115 -8.95 10.12 -11.15
C ASP A 115 -8.97 8.60 -10.88
N GLY A 116 -8.12 8.11 -9.97
CA GLY A 116 -8.14 6.70 -9.57
C GLY A 116 -6.91 5.89 -9.99
N SER A 117 -6.78 4.72 -9.38
CA SER A 117 -5.80 3.69 -9.68
C SER A 117 -6.42 2.31 -9.50
N THR A 118 -5.63 1.24 -9.65
CA THR A 118 -6.09 -0.15 -9.45
C THR A 118 -5.22 -0.86 -8.43
N GLY A 119 -5.81 -1.83 -7.70
CA GLY A 119 -5.06 -2.66 -6.75
C GLY A 119 -3.88 -3.38 -7.42
N TYR A 120 -4.03 -3.78 -8.67
CA TYR A 120 -2.95 -4.36 -9.47
C TYR A 120 -1.74 -3.44 -9.59
N HIS A 121 -1.95 -2.20 -10.05
CA HIS A 121 -0.85 -1.25 -10.24
C HIS A 121 -0.25 -0.80 -8.90
N ALA A 122 -1.07 -0.68 -7.86
CA ALA A 122 -0.57 -0.40 -6.52
C ALA A 122 0.34 -1.52 -6.00
N ALA A 123 -0.09 -2.78 -6.13
CA ALA A 123 0.71 -3.94 -5.77
C ALA A 123 1.99 -4.06 -6.63
N LYS A 124 1.87 -3.81 -7.94
CA LYS A 124 3.01 -3.80 -8.86
C LYS A 124 4.05 -2.74 -8.46
N TRP A 125 3.59 -1.52 -8.16
CA TRP A 125 4.50 -0.46 -7.72
C TRP A 125 5.23 -0.84 -6.45
N ALA A 126 4.51 -1.26 -5.42
CA ALA A 126 5.11 -1.63 -4.15
C ALA A 126 6.18 -2.72 -4.29
N ARG A 127 5.94 -3.71 -5.16
CA ARG A 127 6.88 -4.79 -5.44
C ARG A 127 8.12 -4.33 -6.22
N ASP A 128 7.90 -3.55 -7.28
CA ASP A 128 8.94 -3.26 -8.27
C ASP A 128 9.77 -2.02 -7.91
N TRP A 129 9.18 -1.09 -7.14
CA TRP A 129 9.82 0.15 -6.70
C TRP A 129 10.03 0.23 -5.19
N GLY A 130 9.23 -0.44 -4.37
CA GLY A 130 9.30 -0.37 -2.92
C GLY A 130 8.30 0.61 -2.31
N VAL A 131 8.55 1.05 -1.09
CA VAL A 131 7.61 1.86 -0.30
C VAL A 131 8.26 3.16 0.18
N ILE A 132 7.53 4.25 0.06
CA ILE A 132 7.88 5.53 0.66
C ILE A 132 7.06 5.73 1.93
N TYR A 133 7.74 6.03 3.04
CA TYR A 133 7.13 6.29 4.34
C TYR A 133 7.02 7.79 4.62
N LYS A 134 6.18 8.16 5.61
CA LYS A 134 6.05 9.54 6.08
C LYS A 134 7.26 9.96 6.90
N LYS A 135 8.30 10.39 6.20
CA LYS A 135 9.52 10.96 6.78
C LYS A 135 10.15 11.96 5.80
N LYS A 136 11.20 12.64 6.22
CA LYS A 136 12.02 13.44 5.31
C LYS A 136 12.98 12.56 4.53
N TYR A 137 13.04 12.77 3.24
CA TYR A 137 14.03 12.20 2.32
C TYR A 137 14.93 13.31 1.78
N PRO A 138 16.13 13.00 1.30
CA PRO A 138 17.02 14.00 0.70
C PRO A 138 16.39 14.78 -0.46
N SER A 139 15.56 14.11 -1.25
CA SER A 139 14.88 14.70 -2.40
C SER A 139 13.58 15.41 -2.07
N ARG A 140 12.88 14.98 -1.01
CA ARG A 140 11.54 15.49 -0.69
C ARG A 140 11.15 15.31 0.78
N ASP A 141 10.44 16.30 1.33
CA ASP A 141 9.76 16.14 2.61
C ASP A 141 8.42 15.39 2.41
N CYS A 142 8.39 14.13 2.83
CA CYS A 142 7.22 13.26 2.78
C CYS A 142 6.53 13.10 4.14
N THR A 143 6.73 13.99 5.10
CA THR A 143 6.08 13.88 6.42
C THR A 143 4.57 14.07 6.35
N VAL A 144 4.06 14.76 5.33
CA VAL A 144 2.65 15.07 5.15
C VAL A 144 2.16 14.57 3.79
N SER A 145 0.97 13.95 3.77
CA SER A 145 0.18 13.71 2.56
C SER A 145 -1.15 14.43 2.68
N ASN A 146 -1.54 15.15 1.64
CA ASN A 146 -2.79 15.90 1.57
C ASN A 146 -3.31 15.90 0.11
N PRO A 147 -4.54 16.36 -0.15
CA PRO A 147 -5.12 16.33 -1.49
C PRO A 147 -4.29 17.02 -2.59
N THR A 148 -3.57 18.09 -2.27
CA THR A 148 -2.71 18.80 -3.23
C THR A 148 -1.51 17.94 -3.62
N ILE A 149 -0.81 17.39 -2.62
CA ILE A 149 0.33 16.49 -2.82
C ILE A 149 -0.11 15.22 -3.55
N GLU A 150 -1.25 14.64 -3.18
CA GLU A 150 -1.77 13.45 -3.84
C GLU A 150 -2.11 13.69 -5.31
N ARG A 151 -2.69 14.86 -5.66
CA ARG A 151 -2.93 15.22 -7.06
C ARG A 151 -1.64 15.41 -7.85
N GLU A 152 -0.69 16.14 -7.30
CA GLU A 152 0.62 16.35 -7.90
C GLU A 152 1.32 15.02 -8.18
N MET A 153 1.50 14.20 -7.15
CA MET A 153 2.13 12.89 -7.29
C MET A 153 1.33 11.98 -8.22
N GLY A 154 0.00 11.98 -8.13
CA GLY A 154 -0.89 11.22 -9.02
C GLY A 154 -0.77 11.61 -10.49
N ALA A 155 -0.34 12.82 -10.81
CA ALA A 155 -0.12 13.30 -12.15
C ALA A 155 1.32 13.02 -12.66
N PHE A 156 2.31 13.16 -11.78
CA PHE A 156 3.73 13.20 -12.17
C PHE A 156 4.56 12.01 -11.66
N GLY A 157 4.03 11.18 -10.77
CA GLY A 157 4.70 10.01 -10.21
C GLY A 157 4.99 10.12 -8.72
N CYS A 158 5.64 9.09 -8.20
CA CYS A 158 5.92 8.90 -6.77
C CYS A 158 6.53 10.13 -6.09
N GLY A 159 7.43 10.83 -6.75
CA GLY A 159 8.11 12.01 -6.22
C GLY A 159 7.49 13.36 -6.57
N GLY A 160 6.46 13.38 -7.46
CA GLY A 160 5.89 14.62 -7.98
C GLY A 160 6.63 15.20 -9.18
N GLU A 161 6.30 16.45 -9.57
CA GLU A 161 6.72 17.06 -10.83
C GLU A 161 8.24 17.22 -10.98
N ASP A 162 8.90 17.66 -9.93
CA ASP A 162 10.33 18.03 -9.97
C ASP A 162 11.28 16.94 -9.46
N ASP A 163 10.76 15.75 -9.16
CA ASP A 163 11.56 14.71 -8.49
C ASP A 163 12.60 14.05 -9.40
N ASN A 164 12.28 13.90 -10.68
CA ASN A 164 13.14 13.22 -11.68
C ASN A 164 13.56 11.78 -11.25
N GLY A 165 12.69 11.07 -10.53
CA GLY A 165 12.91 9.69 -10.08
C GLY A 165 13.84 9.53 -8.88
N ARG A 166 14.17 10.61 -8.17
CA ARG A 166 15.00 10.54 -6.95
C ARG A 166 14.29 9.81 -5.82
N LEU A 167 13.01 10.07 -5.64
CA LEU A 167 12.21 9.39 -4.63
C LEU A 167 11.97 7.91 -4.98
N ASP A 168 11.93 7.55 -6.26
CA ASP A 168 11.95 6.16 -6.73
C ASP A 168 13.21 5.41 -6.27
N ALA A 169 14.36 6.08 -6.32
CA ALA A 169 15.62 5.49 -5.84
C ALA A 169 15.60 5.26 -4.32
N GLU A 170 14.97 6.18 -3.57
CA GLU A 170 14.74 6.00 -2.12
C GLU A 170 13.74 4.87 -1.82
N ALA A 171 12.67 4.73 -2.60
CA ALA A 171 11.69 3.67 -2.45
C ALA A 171 12.32 2.27 -2.58
N LYS A 172 13.28 2.10 -3.48
CA LYS A 172 14.01 0.85 -3.68
C LYS A 172 14.82 0.37 -2.48
N GLN A 173 15.10 1.25 -1.53
CA GLN A 173 15.77 0.89 -0.28
C GLN A 173 14.82 0.21 0.73
N THR A 174 13.52 0.29 0.49
CA THR A 174 12.48 -0.34 1.28
C THR A 174 11.59 -1.24 0.40
N PRO A 175 12.13 -2.36 -0.08
CA PRO A 175 11.40 -3.25 -0.97
C PRO A 175 10.20 -3.88 -0.24
N CYS A 176 9.11 -4.07 -0.97
CA CYS A 176 8.06 -4.95 -0.53
C CYS A 176 8.42 -6.38 -0.93
N GLU A 177 8.92 -7.16 0.02
CA GLU A 177 9.47 -8.49 -0.24
C GLU A 177 8.41 -9.45 -0.76
N TYR A 178 7.16 -9.25 -0.33
CA TYR A 178 6.15 -10.24 -0.59
C TYR A 178 4.76 -9.65 -0.87
N ILE A 179 4.19 -10.02 -2.01
CA ILE A 179 2.80 -9.76 -2.37
C ILE A 179 2.21 -11.04 -2.97
N ALA A 180 1.16 -11.55 -2.35
CA ALA A 180 0.43 -12.70 -2.85
C ALA A 180 -0.99 -12.30 -3.28
N LYS A 181 -1.56 -13.07 -4.20
CA LYS A 181 -2.95 -12.92 -4.61
C LYS A 181 -3.82 -13.81 -3.75
N VAL A 182 -4.86 -13.25 -3.16
CA VAL A 182 -5.91 -13.99 -2.47
C VAL A 182 -7.02 -14.30 -3.46
N THR A 183 -7.41 -15.54 -3.60
CA THR A 183 -8.36 -16.03 -4.62
C THR A 183 -9.58 -16.69 -4.03
N THR A 184 -9.49 -17.21 -2.80
CA THR A 184 -10.57 -17.91 -2.11
C THR A 184 -10.90 -17.25 -0.77
N TRP A 185 -12.05 -17.59 -0.22
CA TRP A 185 -12.45 -17.15 1.11
C TRP A 185 -11.56 -17.75 2.20
N GLU A 186 -11.13 -18.99 2.02
CA GLU A 186 -10.22 -19.71 2.91
C GLU A 186 -8.85 -19.02 2.95
N GLU A 187 -8.32 -18.65 1.80
CA GLU A 187 -7.07 -17.86 1.72
C GLU A 187 -7.21 -16.50 2.41
N LEU A 188 -8.36 -15.80 2.25
CA LEU A 188 -8.62 -14.53 2.92
C LEU A 188 -8.59 -14.69 4.44
N LYS A 189 -9.31 -15.69 4.96
CA LYS A 189 -9.31 -15.98 6.41
C LYS A 189 -7.92 -16.33 6.91
N ALA A 190 -7.21 -17.18 6.18
CA ALA A 190 -5.86 -17.59 6.54
C ALA A 190 -4.87 -16.42 6.54
N ALA A 191 -4.95 -15.53 5.55
CA ALA A 191 -4.11 -14.34 5.50
C ALA A 191 -4.32 -13.45 6.74
N ILE A 192 -5.57 -13.15 7.07
CA ILE A 192 -5.91 -12.32 8.23
C ILE A 192 -5.51 -13.02 9.53
N ALA A 193 -5.79 -14.33 9.67
CA ALA A 193 -5.43 -15.11 10.85
C ALA A 193 -3.92 -15.18 11.09
N SER A 194 -3.13 -15.10 10.01
CA SER A 194 -1.66 -15.09 10.06
C SER A 194 -1.07 -13.68 10.20
N GLY A 195 -1.91 -12.66 10.45
CA GLY A 195 -1.45 -11.28 10.63
C GLY A 195 -1.22 -10.50 9.32
N HIS A 196 -1.58 -11.06 8.17
CA HIS A 196 -1.41 -10.38 6.88
C HIS A 196 -2.67 -9.60 6.47
N PRO A 197 -2.58 -8.28 6.29
CA PRO A 197 -3.68 -7.48 5.80
C PRO A 197 -3.95 -7.78 4.32
N VAL A 198 -5.22 -7.69 3.92
CA VAL A 198 -5.64 -7.91 2.53
C VAL A 198 -6.24 -6.64 1.96
N LEU A 199 -5.71 -6.19 0.81
CA LEU A 199 -6.29 -5.11 0.03
C LEU A 199 -7.41 -5.68 -0.84
N LEU A 200 -8.63 -5.24 -0.58
CA LEU A 200 -9.81 -5.58 -1.38
C LEU A 200 -10.15 -4.42 -2.32
N ALA A 201 -10.50 -4.74 -3.55
CA ALA A 201 -11.02 -3.79 -4.52
C ALA A 201 -12.29 -4.33 -5.17
N SER A 202 -13.34 -3.52 -5.21
CA SER A 202 -14.60 -3.86 -5.84
C SER A 202 -15.04 -2.76 -6.79
N SER A 203 -15.55 -3.14 -7.96
CA SER A 203 -16.20 -2.21 -8.91
C SER A 203 -17.66 -1.88 -8.53
N GLN A 204 -18.23 -2.61 -7.57
CA GLN A 204 -19.63 -2.49 -7.15
C GLN A 204 -19.78 -1.84 -5.77
N GLY A 205 -18.68 -1.50 -5.11
CA GLY A 205 -18.66 -1.06 -3.72
C GLY A 205 -18.85 -2.23 -2.74
N PHE A 206 -18.91 -1.90 -1.49
CA PHE A 206 -19.23 -2.82 -0.39
C PHE A 206 -20.54 -2.35 0.22
N SER A 207 -21.58 -3.14 0.09
CA SER A 207 -22.90 -2.90 0.70
C SER A 207 -23.05 -3.69 1.99
#